data_9dad118d2f2956e8d673fc0cb744d9b9
#
_entry.id   9dad118d2f2956e8d673fc0cb744d9b9
#
_cell.length_a   1.000
_cell.length_b   1.000
_cell.length_c   1.000
_cell.angle_alpha   90.00
_cell.angle_beta   90.00
_cell.angle_gamma   90.00
#
_symmetry.space_group_name_H-M   'P 1'
#
loop_
_entity.id
_entity.type
_entity.pdbx_description
1 polymer ?
#
loop_
_entity_poly.entity_id
_entity_poly.type
_entity_poly.pdbx_seq_one_letter_code
_entity_poly.pdbx_strand_id
1 'polypeptide(L)'
;DLKDNNKKALVAYLVAGDPDISSTIELMNLFVESGVDVIEIGVPFTDPIAEGPIIQKAHDRALKNNISLESIFSMVSEFRKHNNETPLVLMGYLNTFIFYKKLIEENNNNAIDSILVVDIPGELNLKDYGIHSPNINTISLISPTTKINRVESIAKNSTGFVYYVTLRGVTGASNLDVNEISNNVEEIKKHASVPTLAGFGIKSVEDAKLLSDCSDGIIIGSSIVQMIEESSKSKEFDRIGNYLTEIKKAIL
;
A
#
# COMPACT_ATOMS: atom_id res chain seq x y z
N ASP A 1 -6.36 12.68 -12.08
CA ASP A 1 -6.77 13.91 -11.37
C ASP A 1 -5.70 14.48 -10.44
N LEU A 2 -5.00 13.69 -9.60
CA LEU A 2 -3.92 14.22 -8.75
C LEU A 2 -2.76 14.74 -9.59
N LYS A 3 -2.33 14.00 -10.62
CA LYS A 3 -1.27 14.39 -11.54
C LYS A 3 -1.63 15.67 -12.31
N ASP A 4 -2.86 15.77 -12.78
CA ASP A 4 -3.35 16.94 -13.54
C ASP A 4 -3.38 18.22 -12.68
N ASN A 5 -3.56 18.06 -11.36
CA ASN A 5 -3.56 19.13 -10.39
C ASN A 5 -2.21 19.35 -9.70
N ASN A 6 -1.14 18.66 -10.13
CA ASN A 6 0.18 18.68 -9.51
C ASN A 6 0.17 18.37 -7.99
N LYS A 7 -0.77 17.53 -7.57
CA LYS A 7 -0.94 17.11 -6.17
C LYS A 7 -0.23 15.79 -5.91
N LYS A 8 0.30 15.63 -4.71
CA LYS A 8 0.95 14.42 -4.24
C LYS A 8 -0.07 13.43 -3.69
N ALA A 9 0.09 12.14 -4.02
CA ALA A 9 -0.75 11.09 -3.49
C ALA A 9 -0.35 10.70 -2.05
N LEU A 10 -1.34 10.49 -1.19
CA LEU A 10 -1.18 9.86 0.11
C LEU A 10 -1.81 8.47 0.06
N VAL A 11 -0.99 7.44 0.23
CA VAL A 11 -1.43 6.05 0.37
C VAL A 11 -1.31 5.63 1.83
N ALA A 12 -2.37 5.09 2.40
CA ALA A 12 -2.38 4.58 3.76
C ALA A 12 -2.62 3.06 3.77
N TYR A 13 -1.74 2.33 4.48
CA TYR A 13 -1.80 0.89 4.61
C TYR A 13 -2.44 0.47 5.94
N LEU A 14 -3.24 -0.58 5.90
CA LEU A 14 -3.73 -1.31 7.06
C LEU A 14 -3.76 -2.82 6.76
N VAL A 15 -3.83 -3.66 7.80
CA VAL A 15 -4.06 -5.10 7.66
C VAL A 15 -5.54 -5.39 7.85
N ALA A 16 -6.16 -6.07 6.88
CA ALA A 16 -7.57 -6.43 6.96
C ALA A 16 -7.87 -7.31 8.17
N GLY A 17 -8.84 -6.91 9.00
CA GLY A 17 -9.22 -7.63 10.20
C GLY A 17 -8.34 -7.36 11.43
N ASP A 18 -7.48 -6.35 11.39
CA ASP A 18 -6.71 -5.86 12.52
C ASP A 18 -7.29 -4.51 13.03
N PRO A 19 -7.81 -4.40 14.25
CA PRO A 19 -8.01 -5.49 15.25
C PRO A 19 -9.21 -6.40 14.94
N ASP A 20 -10.15 -5.99 14.11
CA ASP A 20 -11.30 -6.75 13.60
C ASP A 20 -11.87 -6.12 12.32
N ILE A 21 -12.82 -6.81 11.66
CA ILE A 21 -13.41 -6.35 10.38
C ILE A 21 -14.19 -5.04 10.54
N SER A 22 -14.96 -4.86 11.61
CA SER A 22 -15.73 -3.64 11.81
C SER A 22 -14.82 -2.43 11.99
N SER A 23 -13.76 -2.58 12.78
CA SER A 23 -12.73 -1.54 12.94
C SER A 23 -11.96 -1.26 11.64
N THR A 24 -11.75 -2.28 10.80
CA THR A 24 -11.12 -2.08 9.49
C THR A 24 -11.97 -1.17 8.61
N ILE A 25 -13.30 -1.39 8.55
CA ILE A 25 -14.22 -0.54 7.77
C ILE A 25 -14.24 0.90 8.34
N GLU A 26 -14.26 1.05 9.65
CA GLU A 26 -14.20 2.35 10.31
C GLU A 26 -12.90 3.10 9.98
N LEU A 27 -11.76 2.40 10.04
CA LEU A 27 -10.45 2.95 9.66
C LEU A 27 -10.40 3.35 8.18
N MET A 28 -10.96 2.56 7.27
CA MET A 28 -11.02 2.90 5.85
C MET A 28 -11.81 4.20 5.62
N ASN A 29 -12.95 4.37 6.30
CA ASN A 29 -13.73 5.60 6.23
C ASN A 29 -12.96 6.79 6.82
N LEU A 30 -12.34 6.61 7.99
CA LEU A 30 -11.50 7.63 8.63
C LEU A 30 -10.33 8.05 7.73
N PHE A 31 -9.71 7.12 6.99
CA PHE A 31 -8.64 7.43 6.04
C PHE A 31 -9.13 8.36 4.94
N VAL A 32 -10.29 8.07 4.36
CA VAL A 32 -10.92 8.93 3.34
C VAL A 32 -11.21 10.32 3.89
N GLU A 33 -11.84 10.42 5.05
CA GLU A 33 -12.15 11.69 5.73
C GLU A 33 -10.90 12.50 6.06
N SER A 34 -9.78 11.83 6.30
CA SER A 34 -8.47 12.43 6.60
C SER A 34 -7.68 12.84 5.34
N GLY A 35 -8.23 12.62 4.14
CA GLY A 35 -7.63 13.03 2.87
C GLY A 35 -6.66 12.00 2.26
N VAL A 36 -6.75 10.73 2.65
CA VAL A 36 -6.03 9.63 1.98
C VAL A 36 -6.61 9.44 0.57
N ASP A 37 -5.73 9.35 -0.42
CA ASP A 37 -6.10 9.22 -1.83
C ASP A 37 -6.24 7.75 -2.27
N VAL A 38 -5.49 6.84 -1.65
CA VAL A 38 -5.51 5.40 -1.96
C VAL A 38 -5.39 4.61 -0.67
N ILE A 39 -6.19 3.57 -0.50
CA ILE A 39 -6.10 2.67 0.65
C ILE A 39 -5.44 1.36 0.22
N GLU A 40 -4.37 0.97 0.91
CA GLU A 40 -3.70 -0.30 0.73
C GLU A 40 -4.10 -1.28 1.82
N ILE A 41 -4.68 -2.40 1.42
CA ILE A 41 -5.26 -3.42 2.30
C ILE A 41 -4.34 -4.65 2.29
N GLY A 42 -3.63 -4.87 3.40
CA GLY A 42 -2.82 -6.06 3.61
C GLY A 42 -3.69 -7.29 3.84
N VAL A 43 -3.49 -8.31 3.00
CA VAL A 43 -4.15 -9.61 3.17
C VAL A 43 -3.40 -10.42 4.22
N PRO A 44 -4.04 -10.81 5.35
CA PRO A 44 -3.34 -11.56 6.40
C PRO A 44 -2.68 -12.83 5.87
N PHE A 45 -1.44 -13.07 6.31
CA PHE A 45 -0.63 -14.21 5.88
C PHE A 45 0.21 -14.73 7.05
N THR A 46 0.44 -16.04 7.09
CA THR A 46 1.17 -16.71 8.19
C THR A 46 2.66 -16.44 8.18
N ASP A 47 3.23 -16.19 7.00
CA ASP A 47 4.68 -16.05 6.79
C ASP A 47 5.05 -14.74 6.09
N PRO A 48 4.74 -13.56 6.70
CA PRO A 48 4.85 -12.26 6.03
C PRO A 48 6.31 -11.77 6.02
N ILE A 49 7.16 -12.45 5.26
CA ILE A 49 8.62 -12.25 5.22
C ILE A 49 9.05 -10.91 4.63
N ALA A 50 8.18 -10.24 3.87
CA ALA A 50 8.47 -8.93 3.28
C ALA A 50 8.25 -7.77 4.27
N GLU A 51 7.51 -8.00 5.36
CA GLU A 51 7.12 -6.98 6.32
C GLU A 51 8.02 -6.96 7.57
N GLY A 52 8.08 -5.77 8.18
CA GLY A 52 8.72 -5.58 9.48
C GLY A 52 7.86 -6.08 10.65
N PRO A 53 8.46 -6.15 11.87
CA PRO A 53 7.82 -6.78 13.04
C PRO A 53 6.49 -6.14 13.47
N ILE A 54 6.26 -4.86 13.19
CA ILE A 54 5.00 -4.17 13.50
C ILE A 54 3.87 -4.74 12.65
N ILE A 55 4.09 -4.84 11.33
CA ILE A 55 3.09 -5.37 10.40
C ILE A 55 2.92 -6.87 10.59
N GLN A 56 4.00 -7.64 10.83
CA GLN A 56 3.92 -9.07 11.15
C GLN A 56 2.96 -9.35 12.33
N LYS A 57 3.07 -8.56 13.42
CA LYS A 57 2.14 -8.67 14.56
C LYS A 57 0.69 -8.36 14.18
N ALA A 58 0.46 -7.44 13.24
CA ALA A 58 -0.88 -7.14 12.76
C ALA A 58 -1.47 -8.32 11.97
N HIS A 59 -0.65 -8.98 11.11
CA HIS A 59 -1.05 -10.23 10.48
C HIS A 59 -1.43 -11.30 11.51
N ASP A 60 -0.63 -11.48 12.56
CA ASP A 60 -0.92 -12.43 13.65
C ASP A 60 -2.24 -12.12 14.36
N ARG A 61 -2.56 -10.82 14.59
CA ARG A 61 -3.83 -10.41 15.20
C ARG A 61 -5.01 -10.70 14.29
N ALA A 62 -4.89 -10.33 13.02
CA ALA A 62 -5.93 -10.55 12.02
C ALA A 62 -6.22 -12.05 11.80
N LEU A 63 -5.20 -12.90 11.72
CA LEU A 63 -5.36 -14.34 11.56
C LEU A 63 -6.12 -15.00 12.72
N LYS A 64 -6.00 -14.48 13.95
CA LYS A 64 -6.80 -14.95 15.09
C LYS A 64 -8.30 -14.69 14.91
N ASN A 65 -8.67 -13.74 14.07
CA ASN A 65 -10.04 -13.42 13.72
C ASN A 65 -10.55 -14.23 12.51
N ASN A 66 -9.81 -15.25 12.05
CA ASN A 66 -10.14 -16.12 10.93
C ASN A 66 -10.46 -15.35 9.63
N ILE A 67 -9.66 -14.32 9.34
CA ILE A 67 -9.83 -13.51 8.14
C ILE A 67 -9.42 -14.30 6.91
N SER A 68 -10.33 -14.38 5.94
CA SER A 68 -10.09 -14.96 4.61
C SER A 68 -10.24 -13.90 3.52
N LEU A 69 -9.81 -14.21 2.29
CA LEU A 69 -9.96 -13.26 1.20
C LEU A 69 -11.44 -13.02 0.86
N GLU A 70 -12.33 -14.01 1.04
CA GLU A 70 -13.79 -13.84 0.89
C GLU A 70 -14.34 -12.83 1.91
N SER A 71 -13.87 -12.89 3.16
CA SER A 71 -14.31 -11.93 4.18
C SER A 71 -13.78 -10.51 3.87
N ILE A 72 -12.59 -10.39 3.28
CA ILE A 72 -12.04 -9.11 2.81
C ILE A 72 -12.88 -8.56 1.65
N PHE A 73 -13.24 -9.37 0.65
CA PHE A 73 -14.11 -8.92 -0.44
C PHE A 73 -15.51 -8.51 0.07
N SER A 74 -16.05 -9.21 1.06
CA SER A 74 -17.31 -8.82 1.71
C SER A 74 -17.18 -7.48 2.44
N MET A 75 -16.08 -7.27 3.18
CA MET A 75 -15.73 -6.01 3.85
C MET A 75 -15.60 -4.87 2.85
N VAL A 76 -14.88 -5.08 1.75
CA VAL A 76 -14.72 -4.10 0.68
C VAL A 76 -16.07 -3.77 0.03
N SER A 77 -16.92 -4.77 -0.19
CA SER A 77 -18.27 -4.54 -0.73
C SER A 77 -19.14 -3.69 0.21
N GLU A 78 -18.97 -3.83 1.53
CA GLU A 78 -19.65 -2.96 2.50
C GLU A 78 -19.13 -1.52 2.42
N PHE A 79 -17.81 -1.32 2.40
CA PHE A 79 -17.19 0.00 2.22
C PHE A 79 -17.65 0.66 0.90
N ARG A 80 -17.73 -0.09 -0.20
CA ARG A 80 -18.16 0.40 -1.51
C ARG A 80 -19.62 0.88 -1.57
N LYS A 81 -20.45 0.54 -0.62
CA LYS A 81 -21.83 1.10 -0.54
C LYS A 81 -21.82 2.62 -0.30
N HIS A 82 -20.76 3.15 0.29
CA HIS A 82 -20.63 4.55 0.68
C HIS A 82 -19.48 5.27 -0.02
N ASN A 83 -18.53 4.55 -0.58
CA ASN A 83 -17.37 5.11 -1.29
C ASN A 83 -16.99 4.27 -2.51
N ASN A 84 -17.27 4.81 -3.71
CA ASN A 84 -16.91 4.19 -4.99
C ASN A 84 -15.74 4.89 -5.70
N GLU A 85 -15.15 5.92 -5.09
CA GLU A 85 -14.14 6.77 -5.73
C GLU A 85 -12.72 6.45 -5.26
N THR A 86 -12.52 6.16 -3.97
CA THR A 86 -11.20 5.90 -3.41
C THR A 86 -10.63 4.59 -3.93
N PRO A 87 -9.50 4.59 -4.65
CA PRO A 87 -8.86 3.37 -5.12
C PRO A 87 -8.43 2.47 -3.96
N LEU A 88 -8.67 1.17 -4.12
CA LEU A 88 -8.28 0.14 -3.17
C LEU A 88 -7.24 -0.79 -3.78
N VAL A 89 -6.16 -1.00 -3.06
CA VAL A 89 -5.07 -1.91 -3.40
C VAL A 89 -5.10 -3.11 -2.47
N LEU A 90 -5.12 -4.33 -2.99
CA LEU A 90 -4.82 -5.52 -2.21
C LEU A 90 -3.31 -5.78 -2.24
N MET A 91 -2.67 -5.78 -1.09
CA MET A 91 -1.27 -6.18 -0.91
C MET A 91 -1.21 -7.56 -0.26
N GLY A 92 -0.47 -8.49 -0.85
CA GLY A 92 -0.37 -9.84 -0.30
C GLY A 92 0.65 -10.72 -1.00
N TYR A 93 0.60 -12.01 -0.67
CA TYR A 93 1.53 -13.02 -1.12
C TYR A 93 0.92 -13.87 -2.24
N LEU A 94 1.75 -14.29 -3.19
CA LEU A 94 1.32 -15.01 -4.38
C LEU A 94 0.50 -16.28 -4.06
N ASN A 95 0.91 -17.03 -3.04
CA ASN A 95 0.22 -18.25 -2.65
C ASN A 95 -1.27 -18.02 -2.32
N THR A 96 -1.58 -16.92 -1.62
CA THR A 96 -2.97 -16.52 -1.33
C THR A 96 -3.74 -16.22 -2.60
N PHE A 97 -3.15 -15.45 -3.51
CA PHE A 97 -3.82 -15.07 -4.76
C PHE A 97 -4.04 -16.26 -5.70
N ILE A 98 -3.10 -17.22 -5.74
CA ILE A 98 -3.30 -18.49 -6.48
C ILE A 98 -4.45 -19.30 -5.88
N PHE A 99 -4.51 -19.42 -4.55
CA PHE A 99 -5.57 -20.17 -3.88
C PHE A 99 -6.96 -19.57 -4.16
N TYR A 100 -7.07 -18.23 -4.13
CA TYR A 100 -8.30 -17.49 -4.37
C TYR A 100 -8.45 -16.98 -5.82
N LYS A 101 -7.76 -17.61 -6.78
CA LYS A 101 -7.74 -17.21 -8.19
C LYS A 101 -9.13 -16.87 -8.73
N LYS A 102 -10.10 -17.78 -8.52
CA LYS A 102 -11.45 -17.62 -9.04
C LYS A 102 -12.14 -16.37 -8.49
N LEU A 103 -11.99 -16.09 -7.20
CA LEU A 103 -12.55 -14.90 -6.56
C LEU A 103 -11.98 -13.60 -7.16
N ILE A 104 -10.68 -13.59 -7.47
CA ILE A 104 -10.01 -12.44 -8.08
C ILE A 104 -10.49 -12.26 -9.53
N GLU A 105 -10.60 -13.33 -10.30
CA GLU A 105 -11.07 -13.30 -11.70
C GLU A 105 -12.55 -12.89 -11.80
N GLU A 106 -13.36 -13.19 -10.77
CA GLU A 106 -14.77 -12.82 -10.66
C GLU A 106 -14.99 -11.44 -10.01
N ASN A 107 -13.95 -10.60 -9.85
CA ASN A 107 -14.06 -9.23 -9.32
C ASN A 107 -14.86 -8.30 -10.28
N ASN A 108 -16.10 -8.71 -10.59
CA ASN A 108 -16.94 -8.08 -11.59
C ASN A 108 -17.48 -6.70 -11.18
N ASN A 109 -17.42 -6.38 -9.89
CA ASN A 109 -17.98 -5.13 -9.33
C ASN A 109 -16.91 -4.05 -9.14
N ASN A 110 -15.71 -4.22 -9.70
CA ASN A 110 -14.57 -3.32 -9.51
C ASN A 110 -14.34 -2.96 -8.02
N ALA A 111 -14.54 -3.94 -7.15
CA ALA A 111 -14.40 -3.74 -5.71
C ALA A 111 -12.93 -3.37 -5.37
N ILE A 112 -11.98 -4.02 -6.06
CA ILE A 112 -10.54 -3.80 -5.94
C ILE A 112 -9.99 -3.24 -7.26
N ASP A 113 -9.20 -2.18 -7.17
CA ASP A 113 -8.66 -1.45 -8.31
C ASP A 113 -7.25 -1.95 -8.70
N SER A 114 -6.47 -2.40 -7.72
CA SER A 114 -5.08 -2.84 -7.95
C SER A 114 -4.69 -3.98 -7.02
N ILE A 115 -3.69 -4.76 -7.46
CA ILE A 115 -3.03 -5.78 -6.64
C ILE A 115 -1.52 -5.54 -6.63
N LEU A 116 -0.93 -5.66 -5.44
CA LEU A 116 0.49 -5.71 -5.19
C LEU A 116 0.84 -7.09 -4.62
N VAL A 117 1.64 -7.86 -5.37
CA VAL A 117 2.17 -9.16 -4.92
C VAL A 117 3.61 -8.96 -4.47
N VAL A 118 3.88 -9.17 -3.18
CA VAL A 118 5.16 -8.78 -2.56
C VAL A 118 6.30 -9.76 -2.81
N ASP A 119 6.01 -10.99 -3.16
CA ASP A 119 6.96 -12.12 -3.28
C ASP A 119 7.15 -12.62 -4.71
N ILE A 120 6.83 -11.82 -5.71
CA ILE A 120 7.15 -12.10 -7.10
C ILE A 120 8.19 -11.12 -7.66
N PRO A 121 8.98 -11.51 -8.68
CA PRO A 121 9.80 -10.55 -9.43
C PRO A 121 8.95 -9.43 -10.01
N GLY A 122 9.39 -8.17 -9.90
CA GLY A 122 8.61 -7.01 -10.35
C GLY A 122 8.34 -6.98 -11.87
N GLU A 123 9.04 -7.80 -12.65
CA GLU A 123 8.82 -8.01 -14.08
C GLU A 123 7.61 -8.90 -14.39
N LEU A 124 7.10 -9.63 -13.38
CA LEU A 124 5.97 -10.54 -13.49
C LEU A 124 4.72 -9.95 -12.85
N ASN A 125 3.57 -10.48 -13.24
CA ASN A 125 2.28 -10.11 -12.67
C ASN A 125 1.36 -11.33 -12.57
N LEU A 126 0.14 -11.15 -12.10
CA LEU A 126 -0.79 -12.25 -11.86
C LEU A 126 -1.07 -13.12 -13.08
N LYS A 127 -1.07 -12.56 -14.30
CA LYS A 127 -1.32 -13.34 -15.54
C LYS A 127 -0.23 -14.37 -15.80
N ASP A 128 1.03 -14.10 -15.37
CA ASP A 128 2.15 -15.03 -15.55
C ASP A 128 1.98 -16.27 -14.63
N TYR A 129 1.12 -16.16 -13.63
CA TYR A 129 0.70 -17.26 -12.75
C TYR A 129 -0.71 -17.79 -13.07
N GLY A 130 -1.21 -17.44 -14.26
CA GLY A 130 -2.48 -17.92 -14.79
C GLY A 130 -3.71 -17.29 -14.16
N ILE A 131 -3.59 -16.15 -13.48
CA ILE A 131 -4.72 -15.38 -12.90
C ILE A 131 -5.07 -14.23 -13.86
N HIS A 132 -6.25 -14.29 -14.48
CA HIS A 132 -6.68 -13.33 -15.50
C HIS A 132 -7.65 -12.30 -14.90
N SER A 133 -7.17 -11.09 -14.65
CA SER A 133 -7.93 -9.99 -14.06
C SER A 133 -7.71 -8.70 -14.85
N PRO A 134 -8.35 -8.56 -16.01
CA PRO A 134 -8.09 -7.43 -16.93
C PRO A 134 -8.46 -6.06 -16.34
N ASN A 135 -9.33 -6.04 -15.33
CA ASN A 135 -9.82 -4.82 -14.69
C ASN A 135 -9.03 -4.46 -13.41
N ILE A 136 -8.00 -5.24 -13.05
CA ILE A 136 -7.19 -5.00 -11.87
C ILE A 136 -5.80 -4.55 -12.32
N ASN A 137 -5.36 -3.40 -11.82
CA ASN A 137 -4.03 -2.89 -12.10
C ASN A 137 -2.96 -3.64 -11.28
N THR A 138 -1.75 -3.66 -11.82
CA THR A 138 -0.57 -4.21 -11.16
C THR A 138 0.27 -3.09 -10.57
N ILE A 139 0.69 -3.26 -9.32
CA ILE A 139 1.68 -2.41 -8.66
C ILE A 139 2.96 -3.24 -8.52
N SER A 140 4.07 -2.69 -9.00
CA SER A 140 5.37 -3.37 -8.94
C SER A 140 6.30 -2.66 -7.96
N LEU A 141 7.09 -3.46 -7.22
CA LEU A 141 8.06 -2.97 -6.25
C LEU A 141 9.42 -2.75 -6.92
N ILE A 142 10.02 -1.59 -6.66
CA ILE A 142 11.42 -1.28 -6.97
C ILE A 142 12.11 -0.87 -5.67
N SER A 143 13.30 -1.39 -5.42
CA SER A 143 14.13 -1.07 -4.26
C SER A 143 15.46 -0.41 -4.69
N PRO A 144 16.20 0.25 -3.80
CA PRO A 144 17.52 0.79 -4.09
C PRO A 144 18.52 -0.25 -4.63
N THR A 145 18.31 -1.53 -4.28
CA THR A 145 19.17 -2.64 -4.75
C THR A 145 18.75 -3.18 -6.12
N THR A 146 17.67 -2.69 -6.69
CA THR A 146 17.21 -3.11 -8.02
C THR A 146 18.20 -2.61 -9.09
N LYS A 147 18.75 -3.54 -9.87
CA LYS A 147 19.70 -3.21 -10.93
C LYS A 147 19.02 -2.37 -12.02
N ILE A 148 19.75 -1.38 -12.54
CA ILE A 148 19.22 -0.43 -13.54
C ILE A 148 18.62 -1.09 -14.78
N ASN A 149 19.21 -2.18 -15.26
CA ASN A 149 18.70 -2.93 -16.40
C ASN A 149 17.34 -3.64 -16.14
N ARG A 150 16.91 -3.74 -14.88
CA ARG A 150 15.60 -4.29 -14.48
C ARG A 150 14.57 -3.20 -14.29
N VAL A 151 14.98 -1.97 -13.92
CA VAL A 151 14.08 -0.85 -13.61
C VAL A 151 13.10 -0.60 -14.77
N GLU A 152 13.60 -0.56 -16.01
CA GLU A 152 12.76 -0.36 -17.19
C GLU A 152 11.67 -1.43 -17.32
N SER A 153 12.04 -2.71 -17.19
CA SER A 153 11.11 -3.83 -17.34
C SER A 153 10.05 -3.82 -16.24
N ILE A 154 10.46 -3.56 -14.97
CA ILE A 154 9.55 -3.49 -13.83
C ILE A 154 8.60 -2.29 -13.96
N ALA A 155 9.14 -1.11 -14.30
CA ALA A 155 8.35 0.11 -14.42
C ALA A 155 7.28 -0.02 -15.53
N LYS A 156 7.62 -0.64 -16.65
CA LYS A 156 6.67 -0.91 -17.76
C LYS A 156 5.58 -1.93 -17.39
N ASN A 157 5.85 -2.82 -16.44
CA ASN A 157 4.89 -3.83 -16.01
C ASN A 157 3.82 -3.26 -15.04
N SER A 158 4.10 -2.12 -14.39
CA SER A 158 3.16 -1.44 -13.51
C SER A 158 2.07 -0.73 -14.30
N THR A 159 0.81 -0.96 -13.96
CA THR A 159 -0.36 -0.30 -14.56
C THR A 159 -1.12 0.61 -13.59
N GLY A 160 -0.90 0.42 -12.27
CA GLY A 160 -1.43 1.29 -11.22
C GLY A 160 -0.43 2.41 -10.84
N PHE A 161 0.59 2.04 -10.11
CA PHE A 161 1.75 2.89 -9.79
C PHE A 161 3.00 2.04 -9.56
N VAL A 162 4.17 2.65 -9.61
CA VAL A 162 5.43 2.01 -9.17
C VAL A 162 5.63 2.34 -7.70
N TYR A 163 5.83 1.31 -6.88
CA TYR A 163 6.16 1.46 -5.46
C TYR A 163 7.68 1.40 -5.27
N TYR A 164 8.29 2.56 -5.04
CA TYR A 164 9.70 2.63 -4.66
C TYR A 164 9.84 2.44 -3.14
N VAL A 165 10.39 1.28 -2.75
CA VAL A 165 10.61 0.93 -1.33
C VAL A 165 11.92 1.55 -0.88
N THR A 166 11.85 2.62 -0.08
CA THR A 166 13.07 3.20 0.52
C THR A 166 13.56 2.31 1.67
N LEU A 167 14.82 1.87 1.64
CA LEU A 167 15.42 1.16 2.75
C LEU A 167 15.97 2.18 3.75
N ARG A 168 15.38 2.30 4.94
CA ARG A 168 16.13 2.84 6.08
C ARG A 168 17.21 1.81 6.42
N GLY A 169 18.47 2.23 6.31
CA GLY A 169 19.61 1.34 6.47
C GLY A 169 19.51 0.46 7.71
N VAL A 170 19.77 -0.82 7.53
CA VAL A 170 19.88 -1.85 8.58
C VAL A 170 21.01 -1.53 9.56
N THR A 171 21.81 -0.49 9.27
CA THR A 171 23.04 -0.09 9.97
C THR A 171 22.91 1.18 10.81
N GLY A 172 21.71 1.52 11.30
CA GLY A 172 21.54 2.61 12.27
C GLY A 172 21.67 4.04 11.71
N ALA A 173 21.70 4.23 10.40
CA ALA A 173 21.64 5.55 9.79
C ALA A 173 20.25 6.16 10.05
N SER A 174 20.19 7.20 10.84
CA SER A 174 18.96 7.88 11.28
C SER A 174 18.34 8.76 10.18
N ASN A 175 19.01 8.97 9.05
CA ASN A 175 18.57 9.91 8.02
C ASN A 175 18.32 9.19 6.69
N LEU A 176 17.20 9.56 6.05
CA LEU A 176 16.91 9.24 4.65
C LEU A 176 17.95 9.96 3.77
N ASP A 177 18.61 9.25 2.87
CA ASP A 177 19.40 9.90 1.83
C ASP A 177 18.49 10.38 0.72
N VAL A 178 18.04 11.64 0.86
CA VAL A 178 17.09 12.28 -0.06
C VAL A 178 17.68 12.35 -1.47
N ASN A 179 18.99 12.54 -1.62
CA ASN A 179 19.62 12.63 -2.95
C ASN A 179 19.60 11.25 -3.64
N GLU A 180 19.90 10.18 -2.91
CA GLU A 180 19.82 8.82 -3.46
C GLU A 180 18.38 8.49 -3.87
N ILE A 181 17.41 8.81 -3.01
CA ILE A 181 15.98 8.59 -3.29
C ILE A 181 15.55 9.36 -4.54
N SER A 182 15.88 10.66 -4.61
CA SER A 182 15.53 11.51 -5.75
C SER A 182 16.10 10.96 -7.07
N ASN A 183 17.39 10.61 -7.08
CA ASN A 183 18.04 10.05 -8.27
C ASN A 183 17.37 8.73 -8.73
N ASN A 184 17.06 7.84 -7.79
CA ASN A 184 16.40 6.58 -8.11
C ASN A 184 14.98 6.77 -8.62
N VAL A 185 14.20 7.66 -7.99
CA VAL A 185 12.84 7.99 -8.44
C VAL A 185 12.85 8.66 -9.82
N GLU A 186 13.76 9.58 -10.07
CA GLU A 186 13.93 10.20 -11.40
C GLU A 186 14.26 9.16 -12.47
N GLU A 187 15.11 8.19 -12.16
CA GLU A 187 15.44 7.11 -13.07
C GLU A 187 14.21 6.23 -13.38
N ILE A 188 13.45 5.87 -12.34
CA ILE A 188 12.20 5.11 -12.52
C ILE A 188 11.22 5.88 -13.41
N LYS A 189 11.04 7.18 -13.17
CA LYS A 189 10.11 8.05 -13.93
C LYS A 189 10.43 8.15 -15.42
N LYS A 190 11.68 7.94 -15.83
CA LYS A 190 12.04 7.89 -17.26
C LYS A 190 11.40 6.71 -18.00
N HIS A 191 11.07 5.65 -17.27
CA HIS A 191 10.57 4.40 -17.82
C HIS A 191 9.10 4.12 -17.45
N ALA A 192 8.61 4.68 -16.35
CA ALA A 192 7.25 4.49 -15.88
C ALA A 192 6.26 5.38 -16.63
N SER A 193 5.14 4.80 -17.11
CA SER A 193 3.98 5.53 -17.63
C SER A 193 2.97 5.90 -16.53
N VAL A 194 3.15 5.35 -15.33
CA VAL A 194 2.31 5.53 -14.15
C VAL A 194 3.06 6.30 -13.06
N PRO A 195 2.38 6.85 -12.05
CA PRO A 195 3.04 7.55 -10.93
C PRO A 195 4.06 6.66 -10.21
N THR A 196 5.10 7.27 -9.66
CA THR A 196 6.09 6.62 -8.78
C THR A 196 5.92 7.14 -7.37
N LEU A 197 5.47 6.27 -6.46
CA LEU A 197 5.23 6.58 -5.05
C LEU A 197 6.36 6.02 -4.20
N ALA A 198 6.79 6.78 -3.19
CA ALA A 198 7.85 6.37 -2.28
C ALA A 198 7.27 6.01 -0.91
N GLY A 199 7.73 4.91 -0.33
CA GLY A 199 7.28 4.48 0.98
C GLY A 199 8.32 3.63 1.69
N PHE A 200 8.14 3.53 2.95
CA PHE A 200 8.86 2.78 3.96
C PHE A 200 9.52 3.69 5.01
N GLY A 201 9.18 3.40 6.28
CA GLY A 201 9.82 4.03 7.43
C GLY A 201 9.48 5.50 7.69
N ILE A 202 8.41 6.05 7.06
CA ILE A 202 7.90 7.39 7.36
C ILE A 202 7.36 7.40 8.79
N LYS A 203 7.93 8.28 9.63
CA LYS A 203 7.57 8.39 11.05
C LYS A 203 7.08 9.79 11.42
N SER A 204 7.49 10.79 10.65
CA SER A 204 7.17 12.19 10.94
C SER A 204 6.62 12.91 9.71
N VAL A 205 6.05 14.09 9.95
CA VAL A 205 5.59 15.00 8.89
C VAL A 205 6.75 15.45 8.01
N GLU A 206 7.93 15.64 8.61
CA GLU A 206 9.15 16.02 7.92
C GLU A 206 9.62 14.91 6.95
N ASP A 207 9.62 13.65 7.40
CA ASP A 207 9.92 12.49 6.53
C ASP A 207 8.96 12.46 5.33
N ALA A 208 7.66 12.67 5.59
CA ALA A 208 6.61 12.66 4.57
C ALA A 208 6.85 13.74 3.51
N LYS A 209 7.15 14.96 3.96
CA LYS A 209 7.45 16.08 3.08
C LYS A 209 8.68 15.81 2.22
N LEU A 210 9.79 15.40 2.82
CA LEU A 210 11.02 15.09 2.10
C LEU A 210 10.81 14.05 1.00
N LEU A 211 10.06 13.00 1.27
CA LEU A 211 9.77 11.95 0.29
C LEU A 211 8.80 12.42 -0.80
N SER A 212 7.80 13.23 -0.43
CA SER A 212 6.85 13.78 -1.40
C SER A 212 7.51 14.75 -2.38
N ASP A 213 8.51 15.50 -1.95
CA ASP A 213 9.27 16.40 -2.82
C ASP A 213 10.00 15.64 -3.94
N CYS A 214 10.43 14.40 -3.69
CA CYS A 214 11.15 13.54 -4.65
C CYS A 214 10.23 12.66 -5.50
N SER A 215 8.98 12.41 -5.09
CA SER A 215 8.09 11.42 -5.71
C SER A 215 6.73 12.01 -6.11
N ASP A 216 5.86 11.20 -6.72
CA ASP A 216 4.49 11.60 -7.05
C ASP A 216 3.53 11.41 -5.86
N GLY A 217 4.01 10.84 -4.77
CA GLY A 217 3.28 10.63 -3.53
C GLY A 217 4.01 9.69 -2.60
N ILE A 218 3.40 9.44 -1.44
CA ILE A 218 4.00 8.68 -0.35
C ILE A 218 3.07 7.55 0.12
N ILE A 219 3.68 6.50 0.68
CA ILE A 219 2.97 5.35 1.24
C ILE A 219 3.36 5.20 2.71
N ILE A 220 2.37 5.15 3.59
CA ILE A 220 2.57 5.04 5.05
C ILE A 220 1.90 3.76 5.54
N GLY A 221 2.69 2.88 6.16
CA GLY A 221 2.20 1.61 6.70
C GLY A 221 2.48 1.47 8.19
N SER A 222 3.72 1.18 8.56
CA SER A 222 4.09 0.76 9.92
C SER A 222 3.68 1.72 11.03
N SER A 223 3.74 3.04 10.79
CA SER A 223 3.31 4.04 11.77
C SER A 223 1.80 3.98 12.04
N ILE A 224 1.00 3.79 10.97
CA ILE A 224 -0.46 3.64 11.09
C ILE A 224 -0.78 2.33 11.82
N VAL A 225 -0.19 1.22 11.41
CA VAL A 225 -0.41 -0.11 12.01
C VAL A 225 -0.01 -0.12 13.49
N GLN A 226 1.06 0.59 13.87
CA GLN A 226 1.42 0.75 15.28
C GLN A 226 0.35 1.53 16.06
N MET A 227 -0.17 2.63 15.51
CA MET A 227 -1.27 3.38 16.15
C MET A 227 -2.55 2.56 16.25
N ILE A 228 -2.85 1.72 15.28
CA ILE A 228 -3.98 0.77 15.33
C ILE A 228 -3.78 -0.21 16.49
N GLU A 229 -2.57 -0.79 16.66
CA GLU A 229 -2.25 -1.66 17.79
C GLU A 229 -2.46 -0.96 19.15
N GLU A 230 -1.95 0.27 19.28
CA GLU A 230 -2.08 1.09 20.49
C GLU A 230 -3.55 1.41 20.82
N SER A 231 -4.39 1.64 19.81
CA SER A 231 -5.81 1.97 19.93
C SER A 231 -6.75 0.76 19.94
N SER A 232 -6.23 -0.46 19.77
CA SER A 232 -7.04 -1.67 19.56
C SER A 232 -8.02 -1.99 20.70
N LYS A 233 -7.71 -1.59 21.94
CA LYS A 233 -8.57 -1.83 23.13
C LYS A 233 -9.65 -0.77 23.29
N SER A 234 -9.33 0.50 23.07
CA SER A 234 -10.29 1.62 23.20
C SER A 234 -11.16 1.76 21.97
N LYS A 235 -10.63 1.36 20.79
CA LYS A 235 -11.21 1.63 19.47
C LYS A 235 -11.39 3.13 19.18
N GLU A 236 -10.53 3.96 19.76
CA GLU A 236 -10.51 5.40 19.53
C GLU A 236 -9.42 5.71 18.52
N PHE A 237 -9.81 5.95 17.25
CA PHE A 237 -8.90 6.13 16.12
C PHE A 237 -8.64 7.59 15.73
N ASP A 238 -9.18 8.57 16.46
CA ASP A 238 -9.03 10.00 16.16
C ASP A 238 -7.57 10.44 15.99
N ARG A 239 -6.65 9.85 16.77
CA ARG A 239 -5.22 10.12 16.65
C ARG A 239 -4.67 9.76 15.25
N ILE A 240 -5.18 8.70 14.65
CA ILE A 240 -4.79 8.25 13.31
C ILE A 240 -5.31 9.26 12.26
N GLY A 241 -6.57 9.67 12.37
CA GLY A 241 -7.15 10.67 11.50
C GLY A 241 -6.41 12.01 11.55
N ASN A 242 -6.08 12.47 12.76
CA ASN A 242 -5.28 13.70 12.95
C ASN A 242 -3.89 13.57 12.30
N TYR A 243 -3.19 12.47 12.53
CA TYR A 243 -1.87 12.19 11.93
C TYR A 243 -1.94 12.22 10.40
N LEU A 244 -2.90 11.52 9.80
CA LEU A 244 -3.08 11.49 8.34
C LEU A 244 -3.42 12.87 7.77
N THR A 245 -4.26 13.63 8.46
CA THR A 245 -4.62 15.00 8.06
C THR A 245 -3.40 15.94 8.09
N GLU A 246 -2.55 15.84 9.10
CA GLU A 246 -1.30 16.60 9.18
C GLU A 246 -0.32 16.24 8.05
N ILE A 247 -0.15 14.94 7.81
CA ILE A 247 0.67 14.45 6.69
C ILE A 247 0.13 14.98 5.35
N LYS A 248 -1.19 14.86 5.12
CA LYS A 248 -1.80 15.30 3.86
C LYS A 248 -1.57 16.78 3.62
N LYS A 249 -1.72 17.63 4.64
CA LYS A 249 -1.45 19.07 4.55
C LYS A 249 0.00 19.38 4.23
N ALA A 250 0.93 18.56 4.72
CA ALA A 250 2.37 18.80 4.52
C ALA A 250 2.87 18.45 3.12
N ILE A 251 2.16 17.56 2.40
CA ILE A 251 2.53 17.09 1.07
C ILE A 251 1.75 17.75 -0.07
N LEU A 252 0.77 18.62 0.27
CA LEU A 252 0.03 19.44 -0.69
C LEU A 252 0.84 20.67 -1.10
#